data_6febc6ecb44fda9978b81b87dca869f9
#
_entry.id   6febc6ecb44fda9978b81b87dca869f9
#
_cell.length_a   1.000
_cell.length_b   1.000
_cell.length_c   1.000
_cell.angle_alpha   90.00
_cell.angle_beta   90.00
_cell.angle_gamma   90.00
#
_symmetry.space_group_name_H-M   'P 1'
#
loop_
_entity.id
_entity.type
_entity.pdbx_description
1 polymer ?
#
loop_
_entity_poly.entity_id
_entity_poly.type
_entity_poly.pdbx_seq_one_letter_code
_entity_poly.pdbx_strand_id
1 'polypeptide(L)'
;CIRDSLTTGRPGSVLWRFSLPMFIGVIFQQVYNIADSVIAGKFAGEDALAAVGASYPITMIFMAVAIGCQIGCTIIVSQLFGAKRYENLKSAVSTAIISGFVLSALLMVLGIFASGGMMRLVNTPENIFADGKLYLQIYIGGFVFLFLYNVATGIFNSLGDSRTPLY
;
A
#
# COMPACT_ATOMS: atom_id res chain seq x y z
N CYS A 1 8.51 -11.36 20.32
CA CYS A 1 9.73 -12.12 20.05
C CYS A 1 10.21 -11.82 18.65
N ILE A 2 11.20 -10.95 18.50
CA ILE A 2 11.89 -10.69 17.23
C ILE A 2 12.62 -11.99 16.90
N ARG A 3 12.20 -12.68 15.85
CA ARG A 3 12.84 -13.94 15.46
C ARG A 3 14.12 -13.65 14.67
N ASP A 4 15.26 -13.95 15.24
CA ASP A 4 16.58 -14.02 14.54
C ASP A 4 16.63 -15.10 13.43
N SER A 5 15.46 -15.52 12.94
CA SER A 5 15.32 -16.67 12.04
C SER A 5 15.85 -16.42 10.62
N LEU A 6 16.08 -15.15 10.24
CA LEU A 6 16.63 -14.82 8.91
C LEU A 6 18.16 -14.80 8.88
N THR A 7 18.80 -14.70 10.05
CA THR A 7 20.27 -14.63 10.17
C THR A 7 20.92 -15.97 10.54
N THR A 8 20.11 -16.98 10.89
CA THR A 8 20.58 -18.29 11.33
C THR A 8 19.89 -19.43 10.56
N GLY A 9 20.64 -20.34 9.97
CA GLY A 9 20.13 -21.52 9.27
C GLY A 9 20.58 -21.63 7.80
N ARG A 10 20.10 -22.67 7.11
CA ARG A 10 20.36 -22.85 5.67
C ARG A 10 19.57 -21.80 4.87
N PRO A 11 20.23 -20.97 4.02
CA PRO A 11 19.58 -19.85 3.33
C PRO A 11 18.32 -20.23 2.54
N GLY A 12 18.34 -21.37 1.86
CA GLY A 12 17.19 -21.81 1.07
C GLY A 12 15.95 -22.13 1.91
N SER A 13 16.11 -22.81 3.05
CA SER A 13 14.99 -23.16 3.94
C SER A 13 14.38 -21.91 4.60
N VAL A 14 15.24 -20.96 4.97
CA VAL A 14 14.82 -19.69 5.57
C VAL A 14 14.03 -18.86 4.57
N LEU A 15 14.52 -18.76 3.33
CA LEU A 15 13.83 -18.03 2.26
C LEU A 15 12.45 -18.63 1.96
N TRP A 16 12.34 -19.96 1.79
CA TRP A 16 11.06 -20.60 1.53
C TRP A 16 10.04 -20.37 2.65
N ARG A 17 10.48 -20.50 3.89
CA ARG A 17 9.62 -20.30 5.07
C ARG A 17 9.11 -18.87 5.22
N PHE A 18 9.93 -17.90 4.76
CA PHE A 18 9.57 -16.49 4.75
C PHE A 18 8.69 -16.12 3.55
N SER A 19 9.04 -16.61 2.34
CA SER A 19 8.35 -16.24 1.11
C SER A 19 6.97 -16.84 0.99
N LEU A 20 6.74 -18.07 1.52
CA LEU A 20 5.48 -18.78 1.39
C LEU A 20 4.28 -17.99 1.98
N PRO A 21 4.34 -17.46 3.22
CA PRO A 21 3.27 -16.62 3.76
C PRO A 21 3.03 -15.34 2.95
N MET A 22 4.10 -14.69 2.48
CA MET A 22 3.97 -13.50 1.63
C MET A 22 3.28 -13.84 0.31
N PHE A 23 3.63 -14.95 -0.31
CA PHE A 23 3.03 -15.40 -1.57
C PHE A 23 1.54 -15.72 -1.40
N ILE A 24 1.17 -16.38 -0.31
CA ILE A 24 -0.23 -16.65 0.04
C ILE A 24 -0.99 -15.31 0.23
N GLY A 25 -0.41 -14.35 0.93
CA GLY A 25 -1.01 -13.02 1.10
C GLY A 25 -1.27 -12.32 -0.23
N VAL A 26 -0.32 -12.35 -1.15
CA VAL A 26 -0.50 -11.78 -2.50
C VAL A 26 -1.61 -12.49 -3.27
N ILE A 27 -1.71 -13.83 -3.19
CA ILE A 27 -2.80 -14.58 -3.83
C ILE A 27 -4.16 -14.15 -3.27
N PHE A 28 -4.32 -14.08 -1.94
CA PHE A 28 -5.56 -13.62 -1.33
C PHE A 28 -5.93 -12.20 -1.75
N GLN A 29 -4.95 -11.30 -1.83
CA GLN A 29 -5.17 -9.93 -2.31
C GLN A 29 -5.65 -9.93 -3.77
N GLN A 30 -5.09 -10.77 -4.64
CA GLN A 30 -5.52 -10.86 -6.04
C GLN A 30 -6.93 -11.45 -6.17
N VAL A 31 -7.27 -12.46 -5.39
CA VAL A 31 -8.63 -13.02 -5.34
C VAL A 31 -9.63 -11.96 -4.87
N TYR A 32 -9.29 -11.18 -3.85
CA TYR A 32 -10.10 -10.07 -3.39
C TYR A 32 -10.32 -9.02 -4.51
N ASN A 33 -9.28 -8.60 -5.20
CA ASN A 33 -9.36 -7.64 -6.30
C ASN A 33 -10.25 -8.14 -7.45
N ILE A 34 -10.17 -9.44 -7.77
CA ILE A 34 -11.03 -10.07 -8.79
C ILE A 34 -12.48 -10.06 -8.32
N ALA A 35 -12.73 -10.48 -7.08
CA ALA A 35 -14.09 -10.51 -6.52
C ALA A 35 -14.70 -9.09 -6.47
N ASP A 36 -13.94 -8.09 -6.06
CA ASP A 36 -14.36 -6.69 -6.03
C ASP A 36 -14.74 -6.20 -7.44
N SER A 37 -13.91 -6.48 -8.45
CA SER A 37 -14.19 -6.13 -9.83
C SER A 37 -15.45 -6.81 -10.38
N VAL A 38 -15.67 -8.09 -10.05
CA VAL A 38 -16.88 -8.84 -10.47
C VAL A 38 -18.12 -8.27 -9.79
N ILE A 39 -18.04 -7.97 -8.49
CA ILE A 39 -19.17 -7.38 -7.74
C ILE A 39 -19.47 -5.99 -8.28
N ALA A 40 -18.48 -5.14 -8.46
CA ALA A 40 -18.65 -3.81 -9.02
C ALA A 40 -19.29 -3.85 -10.42
N GLY A 41 -18.79 -4.70 -11.32
CA GLY A 41 -19.35 -4.83 -12.67
C GLY A 41 -20.77 -5.38 -12.69
N LYS A 42 -21.12 -6.30 -11.76
CA LYS A 42 -22.46 -6.92 -11.75
C LYS A 42 -23.54 -6.07 -11.07
N PHE A 43 -23.18 -5.32 -10.02
CA PHE A 43 -24.13 -4.59 -9.19
C PHE A 43 -24.14 -3.09 -9.42
N ALA A 44 -23.01 -2.49 -9.79
CA ALA A 44 -22.89 -1.05 -9.99
C ALA A 44 -23.09 -0.60 -11.46
N GLY A 45 -23.09 -1.54 -12.41
CA GLY A 45 -23.29 -1.25 -13.83
C GLY A 45 -22.00 -0.91 -14.58
N GLU A 46 -22.12 -0.81 -15.92
CA GLU A 46 -21.00 -0.58 -16.84
C GLU A 46 -20.38 0.82 -16.63
N ASP A 47 -21.18 1.85 -16.36
CA ASP A 47 -20.70 3.21 -16.15
C ASP A 47 -19.87 3.34 -14.89
N ALA A 48 -20.25 2.67 -13.80
CA ALA A 48 -19.47 2.65 -12.57
C ALA A 48 -18.13 1.93 -12.74
N LEU A 49 -18.11 0.81 -13.47
CA LEU A 49 -16.88 0.10 -13.77
C LEU A 49 -15.95 0.95 -14.67
N ALA A 50 -16.51 1.66 -15.64
CA ALA A 50 -15.77 2.60 -16.48
C ALA A 50 -15.20 3.77 -15.67
N ALA A 51 -15.96 4.30 -14.71
CA ALA A 51 -15.50 5.37 -13.80
C ALA A 51 -14.31 4.92 -12.92
N VAL A 52 -14.37 3.70 -12.37
CA VAL A 52 -13.26 3.09 -11.63
C VAL A 52 -12.03 2.92 -12.54
N GLY A 53 -12.24 2.39 -13.76
CA GLY A 53 -11.19 2.23 -14.76
C GLY A 53 -10.51 3.55 -15.14
N ALA A 54 -11.29 4.61 -15.35
CA ALA A 54 -10.77 5.94 -15.66
C ALA A 54 -9.96 6.55 -14.49
N SER A 55 -10.29 6.21 -13.24
CA SER A 55 -9.59 6.65 -12.05
C SER A 55 -8.29 5.88 -11.78
N TYR A 56 -8.12 4.70 -12.40
CA TYR A 56 -7.01 3.77 -12.12
C TYR A 56 -5.61 4.38 -12.32
N PRO A 57 -5.30 5.15 -13.38
CA PRO A 57 -3.99 5.76 -13.54
C PRO A 57 -3.65 6.72 -12.39
N ILE A 58 -4.65 7.42 -11.86
CA ILE A 58 -4.47 8.36 -10.75
C ILE A 58 -4.22 7.59 -9.46
N THR A 59 -5.03 6.56 -9.16
CA THR A 59 -4.83 5.72 -7.98
C THR A 59 -3.48 5.02 -8.00
N MET A 60 -2.98 4.63 -9.17
CA MET A 60 -1.64 4.07 -9.35
C MET A 60 -0.52 5.03 -8.94
N ILE A 61 -0.66 6.34 -9.19
CA ILE A 61 0.33 7.34 -8.75
C ILE A 61 0.38 7.37 -7.22
N PHE A 62 -0.78 7.41 -6.54
CA PHE A 62 -0.85 7.37 -5.09
C PHE A 62 -0.25 6.08 -4.51
N MET A 63 -0.58 4.94 -5.12
CA MET A 63 -0.01 3.64 -4.75
C MET A 63 1.51 3.60 -4.93
N ALA A 64 2.03 4.15 -6.03
CA ALA A 64 3.47 4.19 -6.28
C ALA A 64 4.22 4.98 -5.20
N VAL A 65 3.65 6.09 -4.71
CA VAL A 65 4.22 6.86 -3.60
C VAL A 65 4.23 6.02 -2.32
N ALA A 66 3.12 5.34 -2.00
CA ALA A 66 3.02 4.50 -0.80
C ALA A 66 4.04 3.34 -0.84
N ILE A 67 4.13 2.63 -1.97
CA ILE A 67 5.08 1.53 -2.19
C ILE A 67 6.53 2.04 -2.15
N GLY A 68 6.81 3.20 -2.75
CA GLY A 68 8.14 3.80 -2.71
C GLY A 68 8.60 4.11 -1.29
N CYS A 69 7.72 4.69 -0.47
CA CYS A 69 7.99 4.94 0.94
C CYS A 69 8.15 3.63 1.73
N GLN A 70 7.32 2.63 1.47
CA GLN A 70 7.44 1.29 2.06
C GLN A 70 8.83 0.69 1.78
N ILE A 71 9.27 0.70 0.53
CA ILE A 71 10.58 0.16 0.12
C ILE A 71 11.71 0.91 0.84
N GLY A 72 11.66 2.25 0.86
CA GLY A 72 12.64 3.06 1.58
C GLY A 72 12.73 2.73 3.07
N CYS A 73 11.58 2.62 3.74
CA CYS A 73 11.52 2.21 5.15
C CYS A 73 12.07 0.80 5.36
N THR A 74 11.71 -0.15 4.49
CA THR A 74 12.19 -1.54 4.55
C THR A 74 13.70 -1.62 4.49
N ILE A 75 14.35 -0.85 3.61
CA ILE A 75 15.82 -0.82 3.46
C ILE A 75 16.48 -0.32 4.75
N ILE A 76 16.04 0.82 5.28
CA ILE A 76 16.63 1.42 6.49
C ILE A 76 16.45 0.50 7.69
N VAL A 77 15.22 -0.01 7.89
CA VAL A 77 14.89 -0.88 9.03
C VAL A 77 15.67 -2.18 8.97
N SER A 78 15.79 -2.83 7.80
CA SER A 78 16.54 -4.07 7.63
C SER A 78 18.05 -3.88 7.88
N GLN A 79 18.62 -2.75 7.43
CA GLN A 79 20.03 -2.43 7.68
C GLN A 79 20.32 -2.21 9.17
N LEU A 80 19.47 -1.44 9.87
CA LEU A 80 19.61 -1.18 11.30
C LEU A 80 19.41 -2.46 12.13
N PHE A 81 18.46 -3.30 11.72
CA PHE A 81 18.21 -4.60 12.34
C PHE A 81 19.40 -5.55 12.15
N GLY A 82 19.92 -5.67 10.93
CA GLY A 82 21.11 -6.48 10.63
C GLY A 82 22.36 -6.00 11.36
N ALA A 83 22.52 -4.68 11.55
CA ALA A 83 23.61 -4.08 12.31
C ALA A 83 23.41 -4.16 13.85
N LYS A 84 22.30 -4.74 14.33
CA LYS A 84 21.92 -4.84 15.75
C LYS A 84 21.85 -3.49 16.48
N ARG A 85 21.60 -2.40 15.77
CA ARG A 85 21.48 -1.04 16.32
C ARG A 85 20.05 -0.75 16.72
N TYR A 86 19.56 -1.41 17.77
CA TYR A 86 18.14 -1.40 18.17
C TYR A 86 17.63 -0.01 18.60
N GLU A 87 18.45 0.84 19.18
CA GLU A 87 18.04 2.20 19.55
C GLU A 87 17.77 3.07 18.30
N ASN A 88 18.66 2.99 17.32
CA ASN A 88 18.47 3.68 16.04
C ASN A 88 17.29 3.10 15.27
N LEU A 89 17.06 1.79 15.38
CA LEU A 89 15.91 1.10 14.79
C LEU A 89 14.59 1.65 15.33
N LYS A 90 14.43 1.78 16.65
CA LYS A 90 13.24 2.36 17.27
C LYS A 90 12.99 3.79 16.78
N SER A 91 14.03 4.62 16.74
CA SER A 91 13.94 5.98 16.24
C SER A 91 13.53 6.02 14.76
N ALA A 92 14.12 5.16 13.92
CA ALA A 92 13.80 5.08 12.50
C ALA A 92 12.34 4.64 12.27
N VAL A 93 11.85 3.64 13.00
CA VAL A 93 10.45 3.18 12.92
C VAL A 93 9.47 4.28 13.34
N SER A 94 9.72 4.94 14.47
CA SER A 94 8.87 6.04 14.94
C SER A 94 8.85 7.19 13.93
N THR A 95 10.01 7.56 13.39
CA THR A 95 10.12 8.60 12.36
C THR A 95 9.37 8.21 11.08
N ALA A 96 9.51 6.95 10.63
CA ALA A 96 8.81 6.46 9.44
C ALA A 96 7.29 6.53 9.59
N ILE A 97 6.75 6.17 10.76
CA ILE A 97 5.30 6.21 11.02
C ILE A 97 4.81 7.67 11.07
N ILE A 98 5.50 8.54 11.82
CA ILE A 98 5.09 9.95 11.97
C ILE A 98 5.21 10.69 10.64
N SER A 99 6.35 10.59 9.96
CA SER A 99 6.54 11.24 8.66
C SER A 99 5.61 10.68 7.59
N GLY A 100 5.35 9.37 7.61
CA GLY A 100 4.39 8.72 6.74
C GLY A 100 2.96 9.21 6.97
N PHE A 101 2.55 9.39 8.23
CA PHE A 101 1.24 9.96 8.55
C PHE A 101 1.11 11.41 8.04
N VAL A 102 2.10 12.24 8.30
CA VAL A 102 2.10 13.65 7.84
C VAL A 102 2.08 13.72 6.32
N LEU A 103 2.92 12.95 5.65
CA LEU A 103 2.98 12.91 4.18
C LEU A 103 1.67 12.43 3.56
N SER A 104 1.11 11.33 4.07
CA SER A 104 -0.14 10.78 3.56
C SER A 104 -1.33 11.71 3.80
N ALA A 105 -1.40 12.38 4.96
CA ALA A 105 -2.41 13.38 5.24
C ALA A 105 -2.31 14.59 4.30
N LEU A 106 -1.10 15.06 4.03
CA LEU A 106 -0.86 16.13 3.07
C LEU A 106 -1.32 15.73 1.66
N LEU A 107 -0.91 14.54 1.20
CA LEU A 107 -1.30 14.01 -0.10
C LEU A 107 -2.81 13.78 -0.20
N MET A 108 -3.46 13.34 0.87
CA MET A 108 -4.91 13.19 0.94
C MET A 108 -5.60 14.54 0.71
N VAL A 109 -5.21 15.57 1.45
CA VAL A 109 -5.81 16.92 1.32
C VAL A 109 -5.59 17.46 -0.09
N LEU A 110 -4.35 17.47 -0.59
CA LEU A 110 -4.03 17.94 -1.92
C LEU A 110 -4.76 17.14 -3.01
N GLY A 111 -4.83 15.82 -2.88
CA GLY A 111 -5.47 14.93 -3.83
C GLY A 111 -6.98 15.13 -3.91
N ILE A 112 -7.67 15.34 -2.78
CA ILE A 112 -9.11 15.63 -2.76
C ILE A 112 -9.40 16.93 -3.53
N PHE A 113 -8.65 18.00 -3.29
CA PHE A 113 -8.82 19.27 -4.01
C PHE A 113 -8.45 19.15 -5.49
N ALA A 114 -7.41 18.39 -5.83
CA ALA A 114 -6.94 18.21 -7.19
C ALA A 114 -7.73 17.16 -7.98
N SER A 115 -8.61 16.38 -7.35
CA SER A 115 -9.32 15.23 -7.97
C SER A 115 -10.02 15.59 -9.28
N GLY A 116 -10.74 16.71 -9.33
CA GLY A 116 -11.41 17.18 -10.55
C GLY A 116 -10.44 17.55 -11.68
N GLY A 117 -9.31 18.17 -11.36
CA GLY A 117 -8.26 18.48 -12.34
C GLY A 117 -7.59 17.23 -12.88
N MET A 118 -7.28 16.27 -12.00
CA MET A 118 -6.69 14.98 -12.38
C MET A 118 -7.60 14.18 -13.32
N MET A 119 -8.91 14.11 -13.05
CA MET A 119 -9.87 13.44 -13.91
C MET A 119 -9.99 14.08 -15.31
N ARG A 120 -9.87 15.42 -15.40
CA ARG A 120 -9.80 16.14 -16.69
C ARG A 120 -8.51 15.83 -17.45
N LEU A 121 -7.37 15.75 -16.77
CA LEU A 121 -6.09 15.40 -17.38
C LEU A 121 -6.08 14.00 -18.02
N VAL A 122 -6.86 13.06 -17.44
CA VAL A 122 -7.04 11.71 -18.00
C VAL A 122 -8.08 11.66 -19.11
N ASN A 123 -8.66 12.82 -19.51
CA ASN A 123 -9.70 12.92 -20.51
C ASN A 123 -10.92 12.03 -20.20
N THR A 124 -11.36 12.01 -18.94
CA THR A 124 -12.53 11.23 -18.53
C THR A 124 -13.80 11.74 -19.21
N PRO A 125 -14.60 10.88 -19.85
CA PRO A 125 -15.87 11.26 -20.46
C PRO A 125 -16.83 11.89 -19.47
N GLU A 126 -17.64 12.88 -19.92
CA GLU A 126 -18.53 13.63 -19.03
C GLU A 126 -19.62 12.78 -18.38
N ASN A 127 -20.09 11.73 -19.05
CA ASN A 127 -21.09 10.80 -18.51
C ASN A 127 -20.67 10.06 -17.26
N ILE A 128 -19.35 9.78 -17.09
CA ILE A 128 -18.80 9.06 -15.93
C ILE A 128 -17.92 9.96 -15.04
N PHE A 129 -17.78 11.23 -15.37
CA PHE A 129 -16.89 12.16 -14.65
C PHE A 129 -17.30 12.36 -13.19
N ALA A 130 -18.59 12.50 -12.92
CA ALA A 130 -19.08 12.72 -11.55
C ALA A 130 -18.81 11.50 -10.66
N ASP A 131 -19.11 10.31 -11.17
CA ASP A 131 -18.92 9.05 -10.44
C ASP A 131 -17.44 8.73 -10.24
N GLY A 132 -16.62 8.93 -11.29
CA GLY A 132 -15.17 8.75 -11.20
C GLY A 132 -14.51 9.73 -10.22
N LYS A 133 -14.95 11.00 -10.20
CA LYS A 133 -14.46 11.99 -9.24
C LYS A 133 -14.85 11.60 -7.82
N LEU A 134 -16.09 11.17 -7.59
CA LEU A 134 -16.56 10.74 -6.26
C LEU A 134 -15.77 9.51 -5.78
N TYR A 135 -15.62 8.50 -6.64
CA TYR A 135 -14.81 7.32 -6.35
C TYR A 135 -13.39 7.71 -5.96
N LEU A 136 -12.74 8.57 -6.75
CA LEU A 136 -11.39 9.03 -6.49
C LEU A 136 -11.28 9.78 -5.17
N GLN A 137 -12.24 10.62 -4.82
CA GLN A 137 -12.27 11.34 -3.55
C GLN A 137 -12.40 10.39 -2.35
N ILE A 138 -13.25 9.36 -2.45
CA ILE A 138 -13.41 8.34 -1.41
C ILE A 138 -12.10 7.54 -1.26
N TYR A 139 -11.51 7.12 -2.37
CA TYR A 139 -10.24 6.39 -2.38
C TYR A 139 -9.11 7.20 -1.73
N ILE A 140 -8.95 8.47 -2.13
CA ILE A 140 -7.94 9.38 -1.57
C ILE A 140 -8.25 9.68 -0.10
N GLY A 141 -9.52 9.78 0.30
CA GLY A 141 -9.94 9.93 1.70
C GLY A 141 -9.48 8.77 2.59
N GLY A 142 -9.43 7.56 2.05
CA GLY A 142 -8.88 6.37 2.73
C GLY A 142 -7.36 6.21 2.61
N PHE A 143 -6.68 7.05 1.84
CA PHE A 143 -5.27 6.87 1.49
C PHE A 143 -4.33 6.86 2.69
N VAL A 144 -4.63 7.61 3.76
CA VAL A 144 -3.82 7.62 4.98
C VAL A 144 -3.71 6.22 5.59
N PHE A 145 -4.82 5.50 5.67
CA PHE A 145 -4.84 4.14 6.22
C PHE A 145 -4.06 3.17 5.33
N LEU A 146 -4.26 3.25 4.02
CA LEU A 146 -3.56 2.44 3.04
C LEU A 146 -2.05 2.69 3.07
N PHE A 147 -1.64 3.95 3.17
CA PHE A 147 -0.24 4.35 3.27
C PHE A 147 0.41 3.79 4.55
N LEU A 148 -0.23 3.98 5.70
CA LEU A 148 0.27 3.46 6.97
C LEU A 148 0.34 1.94 7.00
N TYR A 149 -0.65 1.26 6.41
CA TYR A 149 -0.62 -0.19 6.23
C TYR A 149 0.60 -0.64 5.43
N ASN A 150 0.91 0.03 4.31
CA ASN A 150 2.09 -0.29 3.50
C ASN A 150 3.39 -0.08 4.29
N VAL A 151 3.54 1.05 4.99
CA VAL A 151 4.72 1.33 5.82
C VAL A 151 4.87 0.29 6.93
N ALA A 152 3.79 -0.03 7.65
CA ALA A 152 3.80 -1.06 8.70
C ALA A 152 4.19 -2.44 8.14
N THR A 153 3.61 -2.83 7.01
CA THR A 153 3.94 -4.08 6.32
C THR A 153 5.43 -4.14 5.96
N GLY A 154 5.99 -3.05 5.44
CA GLY A 154 7.43 -2.94 5.15
C GLY A 154 8.29 -3.12 6.40
N ILE A 155 7.91 -2.51 7.52
CA ILE A 155 8.60 -2.63 8.80
C ILE A 155 8.57 -4.09 9.30
N PHE A 156 7.39 -4.74 9.34
CA PHE A 156 7.27 -6.12 9.79
C PHE A 156 8.06 -7.09 8.90
N ASN A 157 7.98 -6.94 7.58
CA ASN A 157 8.73 -7.74 6.64
C ASN A 157 10.26 -7.59 6.83
N SER A 158 10.74 -6.37 7.10
CA SER A 158 12.17 -6.12 7.35
C SER A 158 12.67 -6.69 8.68
N LEU A 159 11.77 -6.90 9.64
CA LEU A 159 12.06 -7.58 10.91
C LEU A 159 11.98 -9.12 10.82
N GLY A 160 11.66 -9.65 9.64
CA GLY A 160 11.51 -11.09 9.42
C GLY A 160 10.16 -11.67 9.81
N ASP A 161 9.18 -10.82 10.08
CA ASP A 161 7.81 -11.24 10.39
C ASP A 161 6.90 -11.00 9.17
N SER A 162 6.75 -12.02 8.35
CA SER A 162 5.86 -12.00 7.18
C SER A 162 4.44 -12.47 7.50
N ARG A 163 4.17 -12.89 8.74
CA ARG A 163 2.85 -13.41 9.14
C ARG A 163 1.94 -12.34 9.72
N THR A 164 2.48 -11.41 10.49
CA THR A 164 1.69 -10.34 11.11
C THR A 164 0.94 -9.48 10.10
N PRO A 165 1.52 -9.08 8.94
CA PRO A 165 0.79 -8.34 7.93
C PRO A 165 -0.33 -9.13 7.23
N LEU A 166 -0.41 -10.44 7.43
CA LEU A 166 -1.36 -11.33 6.77
C LEU A 166 -2.69 -11.44 7.55
N TYR A 167 -2.68 -11.06 8.83
CA TYR A 167 -3.85 -11.02 9.72
C TYR A 167 -4.42 -9.61 9.86
#